data_0b47092bcf28e2a57679d35b7bfd107b
#
_entry.id   0b47092bcf28e2a57679d35b7bfd107b
#
_cell.length_a   1.000
_cell.length_b   1.000
_cell.length_c   1.000
_cell.angle_alpha   90.00
_cell.angle_beta   90.00
_cell.angle_gamma   90.00
#
_symmetry.space_group_name_H-M   'P 1'
#
loop_
_entity.id
_entity.type
_entity.pdbx_description
1 polymer ?
#
loop_
_entity_poly.entity_id
_entity_poly.type
_entity_poly.pdbx_seq_one_letter_code
_entity_poly.pdbx_strand_id
1 'polypeptide(L)'
;MELKLDTNKEYGLVLEGGGAKGAYQIGAWKALKEAGIHVKGIAGTSVGALNGALIAMDDFEKAERIWESIRYSRVMDVDDELVEQLKTSSLKDIAALGLSELIPAAKKVLKDRGFDIAPLRSLIEEVVDEEKIRNSEKELYVVTYSLSDRKP
;
A
#
# COMPACT_ATOMS: atom_id res chain seq x y z
N MET A 1 8.13 -27.87 -11.25
CA MET A 1 6.75 -28.18 -10.81
C MET A 1 5.85 -27.11 -11.44
N GLU A 2 5.08 -27.46 -12.43
CA GLU A 2 4.18 -26.51 -13.11
C GLU A 2 2.94 -26.36 -12.23
N LEU A 3 2.77 -25.18 -11.63
CA LEU A 3 1.56 -24.85 -10.88
C LEU A 3 0.42 -24.66 -11.90
N LYS A 4 -0.42 -25.66 -12.03
CA LYS A 4 -1.66 -25.55 -12.81
C LYS A 4 -2.76 -25.02 -11.89
N LEU A 5 -3.05 -23.74 -11.99
CA LEU A 5 -4.24 -23.17 -11.40
C LEU A 5 -5.47 -23.56 -12.23
N ASP A 6 -6.54 -23.94 -11.56
CA ASP A 6 -7.80 -24.32 -12.22
C ASP A 6 -8.65 -23.06 -12.42
N THR A 7 -8.81 -22.64 -13.65
CA THR A 7 -9.59 -21.44 -14.02
C THR A 7 -11.10 -21.56 -13.77
N ASN A 8 -11.58 -22.76 -13.45
CA ASN A 8 -12.99 -22.99 -13.11
C ASN A 8 -13.27 -22.86 -11.60
N LYS A 9 -12.25 -22.54 -10.80
CA LYS A 9 -12.37 -22.36 -9.35
C LYS A 9 -12.29 -20.89 -8.96
N GLU A 10 -12.93 -20.59 -7.85
CA GLU A 10 -12.78 -19.30 -7.16
C GLU A 10 -11.65 -19.40 -6.14
N TYR A 11 -10.87 -18.32 -6.02
CA TYR A 11 -9.71 -18.24 -5.15
C TYR A 11 -9.84 -17.10 -4.14
N GLY A 12 -9.32 -17.32 -2.94
CA GLY A 12 -9.03 -16.28 -1.97
C GLY A 12 -7.61 -15.73 -2.17
N LEU A 13 -7.47 -14.42 -2.15
CA LEU A 13 -6.18 -13.73 -2.22
C LEU A 13 -5.86 -13.12 -0.86
N VAL A 14 -4.71 -13.47 -0.29
CA VAL A 14 -4.24 -12.91 0.97
C VAL A 14 -3.05 -12.00 0.71
N LEU A 15 -3.18 -10.73 1.11
CA LEU A 15 -2.23 -9.66 0.85
C LEU A 15 -1.59 -9.18 2.16
N GLU A 16 -0.30 -9.40 2.29
CA GLU A 16 0.46 -8.94 3.45
C GLU A 16 0.71 -7.42 3.43
N GLY A 17 1.08 -6.86 4.57
CA GLY A 17 1.64 -5.52 4.66
C GLY A 17 3.06 -5.46 4.07
N GLY A 18 3.60 -4.26 3.90
CA GLY A 18 4.99 -4.12 3.44
C GLY A 18 5.32 -2.84 2.68
N GLY A 19 4.49 -1.81 2.80
CA GLY A 19 4.73 -0.50 2.17
C GLY A 19 4.95 -0.61 0.66
N ALA A 20 6.10 -0.16 0.17
CA ALA A 20 6.42 -0.16 -1.26
C ALA A 20 6.38 -1.55 -1.95
N LYS A 21 6.48 -2.64 -1.18
CA LYS A 21 6.31 -4.00 -1.72
C LYS A 21 4.90 -4.27 -2.25
N GLY A 22 3.93 -3.42 -1.92
CA GLY A 22 2.58 -3.48 -2.47
C GLY A 22 2.53 -3.38 -4.00
N ALA A 23 3.50 -2.73 -4.64
CA ALA A 23 3.61 -2.71 -6.10
C ALA A 23 3.69 -4.12 -6.71
N TYR A 24 4.42 -5.04 -6.05
CA TYR A 24 4.49 -6.44 -6.47
C TYR A 24 3.11 -7.12 -6.45
N GLN A 25 2.27 -6.79 -5.47
CA GLN A 25 0.92 -7.39 -5.35
C GLN A 25 0.03 -7.02 -6.55
N ILE A 26 0.16 -5.79 -7.08
CA ILE A 26 -0.58 -5.36 -8.26
C ILE A 26 -0.07 -6.09 -9.51
N GLY A 27 1.24 -6.28 -9.66
CA GLY A 27 1.81 -7.11 -10.73
C GLY A 27 1.36 -8.57 -10.65
N ALA A 28 1.30 -9.14 -9.45
CA ALA A 28 0.78 -10.49 -9.24
C ALA A 28 -0.71 -10.59 -9.59
N TRP A 29 -1.51 -9.59 -9.22
CA TRP A 29 -2.92 -9.52 -9.62
C TRP A 29 -3.07 -9.45 -11.15
N LYS A 30 -2.24 -8.66 -11.84
CA LYS A 30 -2.19 -8.64 -13.31
C LYS A 30 -2.02 -10.04 -13.89
N ALA A 31 -1.00 -10.75 -13.41
CA ALA A 31 -0.72 -12.10 -13.88
C ALA A 31 -1.88 -13.07 -13.61
N LEU A 32 -2.55 -12.96 -12.46
CA LEU A 32 -3.73 -13.77 -12.15
C LEU A 32 -4.89 -13.48 -13.11
N LYS A 33 -5.15 -12.18 -13.41
CA LYS A 33 -6.18 -11.79 -14.39
C LYS A 33 -5.86 -12.33 -15.78
N GLU A 34 -4.62 -12.18 -16.24
CA GLU A 34 -4.17 -12.68 -17.54
C GLU A 34 -4.26 -14.21 -17.64
N ALA A 35 -4.04 -14.90 -16.52
CA ALA A 35 -4.20 -16.34 -16.43
C ALA A 35 -5.67 -16.81 -16.31
N GLY A 36 -6.63 -15.90 -16.28
CA GLY A 36 -8.05 -16.23 -16.15
C GLY A 36 -8.43 -16.74 -14.75
N ILE A 37 -7.68 -16.38 -13.72
CA ILE A 37 -7.94 -16.81 -12.34
C ILE A 37 -9.00 -15.91 -11.70
N HIS A 38 -10.06 -16.53 -11.20
CA HIS A 38 -11.16 -15.86 -10.54
C HIS A 38 -10.87 -15.64 -9.05
N VAL A 39 -10.59 -14.39 -8.67
CA VAL A 39 -10.43 -13.99 -7.26
C VAL A 39 -11.80 -13.59 -6.71
N LYS A 40 -12.30 -14.32 -5.72
CA LYS A 40 -13.59 -14.09 -5.07
C LYS A 40 -13.46 -13.41 -3.72
N GLY A 41 -12.53 -13.86 -2.89
CA GLY A 41 -12.26 -13.30 -1.57
C GLY A 41 -10.89 -12.63 -1.51
N ILE A 42 -10.80 -11.51 -0.83
CA ILE A 42 -9.56 -10.76 -0.65
C ILE A 42 -9.42 -10.44 0.83
N ALA A 43 -8.30 -10.83 1.42
CA ALA A 43 -7.95 -10.46 2.79
C ALA A 43 -6.64 -9.68 2.80
N GLY A 44 -6.60 -8.52 3.45
CA GLY A 44 -5.42 -7.68 3.44
C GLY A 44 -5.15 -6.95 4.74
N THR A 45 -3.88 -6.63 4.98
CA THR A 45 -3.45 -5.77 6.09
C THR A 45 -2.50 -4.69 5.58
N SER A 46 -2.54 -3.48 6.18
CA SER A 46 -1.72 -2.33 5.77
C SER A 46 -1.88 -2.07 4.26
N VAL A 47 -0.78 -1.95 3.50
CA VAL A 47 -0.80 -1.79 2.03
C VAL A 47 -1.58 -2.91 1.32
N GLY A 48 -1.58 -4.12 1.88
CA GLY A 48 -2.39 -5.22 1.36
C GLY A 48 -3.89 -4.96 1.46
N ALA A 49 -4.36 -4.23 2.48
CA ALA A 49 -5.75 -3.79 2.59
C ALA A 49 -6.10 -2.74 1.53
N LEU A 50 -5.19 -1.80 1.25
CA LEU A 50 -5.36 -0.78 0.22
C LEU A 50 -5.43 -1.41 -1.18
N ASN A 51 -4.49 -2.29 -1.48
CA ASN A 51 -4.51 -3.06 -2.73
C ASN A 51 -5.74 -3.96 -2.82
N GLY A 52 -6.15 -4.56 -1.70
CA GLY A 52 -7.37 -5.35 -1.62
C GLY A 52 -8.61 -4.56 -2.02
N ALA A 53 -8.71 -3.30 -1.59
CA ALA A 53 -9.81 -2.41 -1.99
C ALA A 53 -9.80 -2.15 -3.50
N LEU A 54 -8.62 -1.87 -4.09
CA LEU A 54 -8.48 -1.68 -5.54
C LEU A 54 -8.86 -2.95 -6.33
N ILE A 55 -8.46 -4.13 -5.83
CA ILE A 55 -8.80 -5.42 -6.43
C ILE A 55 -10.31 -5.70 -6.30
N ALA A 56 -10.92 -5.34 -5.17
CA ALA A 56 -12.35 -5.50 -4.96
C ALA A 56 -13.17 -4.63 -5.92
N MET A 57 -12.70 -3.42 -6.24
CA MET A 57 -13.31 -2.55 -7.26
C MET A 57 -13.11 -3.05 -8.69
N ASP A 58 -12.23 -4.03 -8.91
CA ASP A 58 -11.80 -4.55 -10.21
C ASP A 58 -11.25 -3.49 -11.19
N ASP A 59 -10.67 -2.42 -10.66
CA ASP A 59 -10.13 -1.31 -11.44
C ASP A 59 -8.61 -1.42 -11.54
N PHE A 60 -8.15 -2.35 -12.39
CA PHE A 60 -6.73 -2.66 -12.54
C PHE A 60 -5.94 -1.44 -13.07
N GLU A 61 -6.45 -0.75 -14.07
CA GLU A 61 -5.76 0.40 -14.68
C GLU A 61 -5.59 1.54 -13.68
N LYS A 62 -6.56 1.75 -12.79
CA LYS A 62 -6.44 2.71 -11.70
C LYS A 62 -5.35 2.29 -10.70
N ALA A 63 -5.33 1.01 -10.32
CA ALA A 63 -4.32 0.47 -9.42
C ALA A 63 -2.91 0.60 -9.99
N GLU A 64 -2.72 0.26 -11.27
CA GLU A 64 -1.43 0.36 -11.97
C GLU A 64 -0.96 1.83 -12.00
N ARG A 65 -1.80 2.77 -12.45
CA ARG A 65 -1.47 4.21 -12.46
C ARG A 65 -1.09 4.77 -11.09
N ILE A 66 -1.78 4.35 -10.02
CA ILE A 66 -1.45 4.78 -8.67
C ILE A 66 -0.04 4.32 -8.31
N TRP A 67 0.27 3.05 -8.53
CA TRP A 67 1.58 2.49 -8.18
C TRP A 67 2.72 3.01 -9.04
N GLU A 68 2.49 3.36 -10.30
CA GLU A 68 3.47 4.00 -11.18
C GLU A 68 3.79 5.45 -10.76
N SER A 69 2.81 6.14 -10.18
CA SER A 69 2.94 7.56 -9.84
C SER A 69 3.11 7.85 -8.34
N ILE A 70 2.97 6.81 -7.48
CA ILE A 70 3.01 7.03 -6.02
C ILE A 70 4.40 7.51 -5.57
N ARG A 71 4.40 8.49 -4.67
CA ARG A 71 5.59 9.05 -4.03
C ARG A 71 5.43 8.98 -2.51
N TYR A 72 6.53 9.13 -1.78
CA TYR A 72 6.51 9.11 -0.32
C TYR A 72 5.64 10.20 0.26
N SER A 73 5.68 11.40 -0.32
CA SER A 73 4.84 12.55 0.08
C SER A 73 3.33 12.29 -0.06
N ARG A 74 2.92 11.34 -0.88
CA ARG A 74 1.51 10.92 -1.02
C ARG A 74 1.05 9.96 0.08
N VAL A 75 1.99 9.40 0.83
CA VAL A 75 1.72 8.40 1.87
C VAL A 75 1.95 8.97 3.27
N MET A 76 2.94 9.84 3.40
CA MET A 76 3.31 10.46 4.67
C MET A 76 3.88 11.85 4.44
N ASP A 77 3.81 12.71 5.47
CA ASP A 77 4.33 14.07 5.38
C ASP A 77 5.87 14.06 5.43
N VAL A 78 6.47 13.81 4.27
CA VAL A 78 7.92 13.83 4.05
C VAL A 78 8.26 14.48 2.71
N ASP A 79 9.47 15.00 2.61
CA ASP A 79 10.02 15.54 1.38
C ASP A 79 10.58 14.39 0.51
N ASP A 80 10.10 14.24 -0.72
CA ASP A 80 10.52 13.19 -1.64
C ASP A 80 11.99 13.33 -2.03
N GLU A 81 12.52 14.56 -2.18
CA GLU A 81 13.91 14.81 -2.54
C GLU A 81 14.86 14.40 -1.40
N LEU A 82 14.46 14.71 -0.16
CA LEU A 82 15.23 14.29 1.02
C LEU A 82 15.26 12.76 1.15
N VAL A 83 14.15 12.08 0.89
CA VAL A 83 14.08 10.61 0.93
C VAL A 83 14.99 10.01 -0.15
N GLU A 84 14.99 10.53 -1.37
CA GLU A 84 15.86 10.04 -2.44
C GLU A 84 17.36 10.31 -2.13
N GLN A 85 17.70 11.46 -1.59
CA GLN A 85 19.07 11.76 -1.14
C GLN A 85 19.53 10.78 -0.07
N LEU A 86 18.70 10.48 0.93
CA LEU A 86 19.04 9.53 1.99
C LEU A 86 19.25 8.10 1.48
N LYS A 87 18.51 7.67 0.46
CA LYS A 87 18.68 6.34 -0.15
C LYS A 87 19.98 6.19 -0.95
N THR A 88 20.37 7.26 -1.62
CA THR A 88 21.55 7.24 -2.50
C THR A 88 22.85 7.61 -1.77
N SER A 89 22.74 8.18 -0.58
CA SER A 89 23.88 8.67 0.19
C SER A 89 24.59 7.56 0.98
N SER A 90 25.92 7.60 1.01
CA SER A 90 26.68 6.77 1.93
C SER A 90 26.52 7.25 3.38
N LEU A 91 26.87 6.41 4.36
CA LEU A 91 26.85 6.80 5.78
C LEU A 91 27.70 8.07 6.07
N LYS A 92 28.75 8.30 5.27
CA LYS A 92 29.58 9.50 5.38
C LYS A 92 28.87 10.73 4.85
N ASP A 93 28.12 10.60 3.75
CA ASP A 93 27.35 11.68 3.15
C ASP A 93 26.17 12.07 4.03
N ILE A 94 25.50 11.10 4.64
CA ILE A 94 24.43 11.32 5.64
C ILE A 94 24.99 12.10 6.85
N ALA A 95 26.20 11.79 7.31
CA ALA A 95 26.86 12.53 8.37
C ALA A 95 27.28 13.95 7.92
N ALA A 96 27.57 14.15 6.63
CA ALA A 96 27.93 15.44 6.03
C ALA A 96 26.73 16.33 5.68
N LEU A 97 25.54 15.74 5.37
CA LEU A 97 24.27 16.45 5.17
C LEU A 97 23.81 17.27 6.40
N GLY A 98 24.54 17.12 7.47
CA GLY A 98 24.43 17.96 8.66
C GLY A 98 23.18 17.64 9.48
N LEU A 99 23.42 17.49 10.77
CA LEU A 99 22.38 17.40 11.81
C LEU A 99 21.29 18.49 11.68
N SER A 100 21.55 19.59 10.94
CA SER A 100 20.63 20.71 10.74
C SER A 100 19.36 20.35 9.94
N GLU A 101 19.42 19.42 9.00
CA GLU A 101 18.25 19.03 8.20
C GLU A 101 17.55 17.77 8.77
N LEU A 102 18.34 16.84 9.32
CA LEU A 102 17.80 15.64 9.92
C LEU A 102 17.13 15.87 11.27
N ILE A 103 17.66 16.80 12.08
CA ILE A 103 17.11 17.12 13.40
C ILE A 103 15.68 17.67 13.34
N PRO A 104 15.30 18.61 12.45
CA PRO A 104 13.92 19.09 12.36
C PRO A 104 12.93 18.00 11.98
N ALA A 105 13.28 17.14 10.99
CA ALA A 105 12.45 16.01 10.57
C ALA A 105 12.28 14.99 11.70
N ALA A 106 13.37 14.60 12.36
CA ALA A 106 13.35 13.70 13.50
C ALA A 106 12.58 14.30 14.71
N LYS A 107 12.74 15.60 14.98
CA LYS A 107 11.99 16.28 16.04
C LYS A 107 10.49 16.34 15.73
N LYS A 108 10.10 16.56 14.46
CA LYS A 108 8.69 16.55 14.04
C LYS A 108 8.08 15.16 14.30
N VAL A 109 8.74 14.09 13.83
CA VAL A 109 8.30 12.70 14.04
C VAL A 109 8.19 12.35 15.52
N LEU A 110 9.15 12.80 16.35
CA LEU A 110 9.12 12.56 17.79
C LEU A 110 8.04 13.38 18.51
N LYS A 111 7.83 14.63 18.10
CA LYS A 111 6.82 15.52 18.67
C LYS A 111 5.41 15.03 18.38
N ASP A 112 5.16 14.59 17.16
CA ASP A 112 3.84 14.16 16.68
C ASP A 112 3.58 12.67 16.98
N ARG A 113 4.51 12.01 17.69
CA ARG A 113 4.46 10.58 18.03
C ARG A 113 4.31 9.65 16.82
N GLY A 114 4.82 10.06 15.66
CA GLY A 114 4.79 9.31 14.41
C GLY A 114 4.78 10.20 13.18
N PHE A 115 4.68 9.59 12.02
CA PHE A 115 4.49 10.31 10.77
C PHE A 115 3.03 10.76 10.64
N ASP A 116 2.83 11.96 10.11
CA ASP A 116 1.50 12.39 9.69
C ASP A 116 1.06 11.56 8.47
N ILE A 117 -0.05 10.86 8.62
CA ILE A 117 -0.66 10.01 7.58
C ILE A 117 -1.83 10.69 6.87
N ALA A 118 -2.04 11.99 7.09
CA ALA A 118 -3.09 12.73 6.39
C ALA A 118 -2.98 12.62 4.86
N PRO A 119 -1.77 12.63 4.24
CA PRO A 119 -1.65 12.39 2.81
C PRO A 119 -2.18 11.02 2.37
N LEU A 120 -1.90 9.96 3.14
CA LEU A 120 -2.42 8.62 2.85
C LEU A 120 -3.94 8.58 2.95
N ARG A 121 -4.50 9.23 3.98
CA ARG A 121 -5.96 9.32 4.13
C ARG A 121 -6.60 9.99 2.92
N SER A 122 -6.06 11.14 2.49
CA SER A 122 -6.54 11.86 1.31
C SER A 122 -6.43 11.00 0.05
N LEU A 123 -5.34 10.25 -0.11
CA LEU A 123 -5.18 9.31 -1.22
C LEU A 123 -6.25 8.22 -1.21
N ILE A 124 -6.55 7.64 -0.03
CA ILE A 124 -7.60 6.63 0.09
C ILE A 124 -8.96 7.21 -0.29
N GLU A 125 -9.31 8.39 0.23
CA GLU A 125 -10.57 9.08 -0.06
C GLU A 125 -10.71 9.44 -1.55
N GLU A 126 -9.59 9.70 -2.25
CA GLU A 126 -9.56 9.98 -3.69
C GLU A 126 -9.75 8.71 -4.54
N VAL A 127 -9.18 7.58 -4.10
CA VAL A 127 -9.05 6.40 -4.96
C VAL A 127 -10.04 5.29 -4.65
N VAL A 128 -10.54 5.19 -3.42
CA VAL A 128 -11.45 4.13 -3.00
C VAL A 128 -12.90 4.58 -3.20
N ASP A 129 -13.63 3.78 -3.95
CA ASP A 129 -15.06 3.94 -4.16
C ASP A 129 -15.81 2.84 -3.37
N GLU A 130 -16.39 3.24 -2.24
CA GLU A 130 -17.11 2.31 -1.38
C GLU A 130 -18.31 1.65 -2.06
N GLU A 131 -19.00 2.36 -2.94
CA GLU A 131 -20.16 1.82 -3.64
C GLU A 131 -19.73 0.72 -4.62
N LYS A 132 -18.61 0.93 -5.33
CA LYS A 132 -18.04 -0.10 -6.18
C LYS A 132 -17.68 -1.35 -5.39
N ILE A 133 -17.06 -1.19 -4.20
CA ILE A 133 -16.71 -2.32 -3.35
C ILE A 133 -17.96 -3.04 -2.86
N ARG A 134 -18.97 -2.31 -2.37
CA ARG A 134 -20.23 -2.90 -1.86
C ARG A 134 -21.02 -3.64 -2.92
N ASN A 135 -20.96 -3.18 -4.15
CA ASN A 135 -21.65 -3.78 -5.29
C ASN A 135 -20.80 -4.82 -6.03
N SER A 136 -19.55 -5.04 -5.59
CA SER A 136 -18.66 -6.04 -6.17
C SER A 136 -19.12 -7.45 -5.83
N GLU A 137 -18.87 -8.38 -6.74
CA GLU A 137 -19.00 -9.82 -6.46
C GLU A 137 -17.87 -10.36 -5.57
N LYS A 138 -16.83 -9.55 -5.32
CA LYS A 138 -15.68 -9.92 -4.49
C LYS A 138 -15.91 -9.51 -3.04
N GLU A 139 -15.48 -10.36 -2.13
CA GLU A 139 -15.54 -10.13 -0.69
C GLU A 139 -14.23 -9.53 -0.20
N LEU A 140 -14.27 -8.37 0.47
CA LEU A 140 -13.10 -7.70 1.03
C LEU A 140 -13.07 -7.83 2.56
N TYR A 141 -11.97 -8.35 3.07
CA TYR A 141 -11.67 -8.46 4.49
C TYR A 141 -10.41 -7.64 4.83
N VAL A 142 -10.52 -6.77 5.82
CA VAL A 142 -9.41 -5.93 6.27
C VAL A 142 -9.03 -6.31 7.69
N VAL A 143 -7.76 -6.68 7.88
CA VAL A 143 -7.22 -7.00 9.20
C VAL A 143 -6.64 -5.75 9.83
N THR A 144 -7.18 -5.37 10.98
CA THR A 144 -6.71 -4.24 11.77
C THR A 144 -6.56 -4.64 13.24
N TYR A 145 -5.99 -3.77 14.07
CA TYR A 145 -5.88 -3.97 15.50
C TYR A 145 -6.50 -2.79 16.25
N SER A 146 -7.50 -3.06 17.10
CA SER A 146 -8.09 -2.05 17.97
C SER A 146 -7.19 -1.79 19.18
N LEU A 147 -6.62 -0.60 19.27
CA LEU A 147 -5.81 -0.20 20.42
C LEU A 147 -6.66 -0.06 21.70
N SER A 148 -7.90 0.35 21.57
CA SER A 148 -8.84 0.53 22.68
C SER A 148 -9.26 -0.81 23.26
N ASP A 149 -9.63 -1.76 22.41
CA ASP A 149 -10.11 -3.08 22.80
C ASP A 149 -8.99 -4.10 22.97
N ARG A 150 -7.76 -3.76 22.51
CA ARG A 150 -6.56 -4.61 22.52
C ARG A 150 -6.76 -5.97 21.85
N LYS A 151 -7.45 -5.96 20.69
CA LYS A 151 -7.74 -7.16 19.88
C LYS A 151 -7.77 -6.81 18.39
N PRO A 152 -7.58 -7.82 17.50
CA PRO A 152 -7.84 -7.69 16.07
C PRO A 152 -9.29 -7.35 15.78
#